data_1b2d7721a176b60ae93054e18e2bec1e
#
_entry.id   1b2d7721a176b60ae93054e18e2bec1e
#
_cell.length_a   1.000
_cell.length_b   1.000
_cell.length_c   1.000
_cell.angle_alpha   90.00
_cell.angle_beta   90.00
_cell.angle_gamma   90.00
#
_symmetry.space_group_name_H-M   'P 1'
#
loop_
_entity.id
_entity.type
_entity.pdbx_description
1 polymer ?
#
loop_
_entity_poly.entity_id
_entity_poly.type
_entity_poly.pdbx_seq_one_letter_code
_entity_poly.pdbx_strand_id
1 'polypeptide(L)'
;MLFELFKDINELIQDQYGNYVIQFILENQSINNNDLLPIYESLKGNIYNYSFHKFASNVVERCLTFGNESQKKDIINEIIELDQKDPDCIISMVKDRFANYVIQKMIEHSDNNNQQKLIKIIMNKQNKIKNDGFSKHVLNFIEKINVNINGLNSKNNKYKSGNNNFENRNTFNRYENKLFK
;
A
#
# COMPACT_ATOMS: atom_id res chain seq x y z
N MET A 1 3.92 -21.08 -19.67
CA MET A 1 4.55 -21.29 -18.34
C MET A 1 3.82 -20.50 -17.24
N LEU A 2 3.65 -19.16 -17.33
CA LEU A 2 2.87 -18.40 -16.32
C LEU A 2 1.41 -18.87 -16.22
N PHE A 3 0.76 -19.16 -17.33
CA PHE A 3 -0.63 -19.62 -17.36
C PHE A 3 -0.86 -20.91 -16.56
N GLU A 4 0.09 -21.83 -16.57
CA GLU A 4 0.00 -23.05 -15.78
C GLU A 4 0.13 -22.77 -14.28
N LEU A 5 1.05 -21.88 -13.92
CA LEU A 5 1.25 -21.44 -12.53
C LEU A 5 0.00 -20.75 -11.97
N PHE A 6 -0.73 -20.01 -12.79
CA PHE A 6 -1.90 -19.25 -12.35
C PHE A 6 -3.18 -20.09 -12.18
N LYS A 7 -3.17 -21.39 -12.50
CA LYS A 7 -4.33 -22.26 -12.22
C LYS A 7 -4.63 -22.35 -10.72
N ASP A 8 -3.59 -22.37 -9.90
CA ASP A 8 -3.70 -22.50 -8.43
C ASP A 8 -3.27 -21.21 -7.71
N ILE A 9 -3.49 -20.06 -8.35
CA ILE A 9 -2.96 -18.77 -7.88
C ILE A 9 -3.44 -18.39 -6.47
N ASN A 10 -4.68 -18.70 -6.11
CA ASN A 10 -5.23 -18.42 -4.78
C ASN A 10 -4.53 -19.25 -3.69
N GLU A 11 -4.10 -20.46 -4.01
CA GLU A 11 -3.31 -21.29 -3.10
C GLU A 11 -1.89 -20.75 -2.99
N LEU A 12 -1.25 -20.40 -4.12
CA LEU A 12 0.10 -19.84 -4.15
C LEU A 12 0.21 -18.53 -3.37
N ILE A 13 -0.78 -17.65 -3.47
CA ILE A 13 -0.81 -16.39 -2.72
C ILE A 13 -0.76 -16.65 -1.20
N GLN A 14 -1.37 -17.72 -0.72
CA GLN A 14 -1.49 -18.06 0.69
C GLN A 14 -0.43 -19.08 1.17
N ASP A 15 0.34 -19.67 0.26
CA ASP A 15 1.37 -20.65 0.59
C ASP A 15 2.65 -19.99 1.10
N GLN A 16 3.34 -20.64 2.04
CA GLN A 16 4.58 -20.13 2.66
C GLN A 16 5.74 -19.94 1.67
N TYR A 17 5.77 -20.65 0.56
CA TYR A 17 6.78 -20.55 -0.50
C TYR A 17 6.21 -19.94 -1.77
N GLY A 18 4.97 -20.27 -2.11
CA GLY A 18 4.25 -19.78 -3.28
C GLY A 18 4.16 -18.26 -3.30
N ASN A 19 3.94 -17.61 -2.15
CA ASN A 19 3.87 -16.16 -2.08
C ASN A 19 5.14 -15.47 -2.58
N TYR A 20 6.32 -16.04 -2.36
CA TYR A 20 7.60 -15.50 -2.88
C TYR A 20 7.70 -15.59 -4.40
N VAL A 21 7.15 -16.67 -4.99
CA VAL A 21 7.10 -16.82 -6.45
C VAL A 21 6.23 -15.72 -7.06
N ILE A 22 5.05 -15.47 -6.48
CA ILE A 22 4.15 -14.40 -6.94
C ILE A 22 4.80 -13.02 -6.77
N GLN A 23 5.44 -12.75 -5.63
CA GLN A 23 6.17 -11.49 -5.41
C GLN A 23 7.28 -11.31 -6.45
N PHE A 24 8.08 -12.34 -6.72
CA PHE A 24 9.15 -12.28 -7.73
C PHE A 24 8.60 -11.97 -9.13
N ILE A 25 7.46 -12.57 -9.50
CA ILE A 25 6.79 -12.31 -10.78
C ILE A 25 6.34 -10.84 -10.86
N LEU A 26 5.74 -10.29 -9.78
CA LEU A 26 5.30 -8.89 -9.72
C LEU A 26 6.46 -7.89 -9.81
N GLU A 27 7.62 -8.23 -9.26
CA GLU A 27 8.83 -7.40 -9.28
C GLU A 27 9.55 -7.39 -10.63
N ASN A 28 9.29 -8.40 -11.46
CA ASN A 28 10.00 -8.56 -12.73
C ASN A 28 9.42 -7.64 -13.82
N GLN A 29 10.06 -6.48 -14.01
CA GLN A 29 9.67 -5.48 -15.00
C GLN A 29 9.71 -5.96 -16.47
N SER A 30 10.30 -7.13 -16.74
CA SER A 30 10.32 -7.73 -18.07
C SER A 30 9.00 -8.46 -18.41
N ILE A 31 8.12 -8.68 -17.44
CA ILE A 31 6.82 -9.32 -17.62
C ILE A 31 5.79 -8.26 -18.03
N ASN A 32 5.02 -8.55 -19.08
CA ASN A 32 3.97 -7.63 -19.53
C ASN A 32 2.86 -7.53 -18.47
N ASN A 33 2.36 -6.31 -18.25
CA ASN A 33 1.25 -6.05 -17.31
C ASN A 33 0.01 -6.90 -17.60
N ASN A 34 -0.26 -7.24 -18.86
CA ASN A 34 -1.38 -8.11 -19.23
C ASN A 34 -1.19 -9.54 -18.71
N ASP A 35 0.04 -10.02 -18.66
CA ASP A 35 0.35 -11.36 -18.13
C ASP A 35 0.23 -11.41 -16.60
N LEU A 36 0.23 -10.25 -15.92
CA LEU A 36 0.03 -10.11 -14.48
C LEU A 36 -1.45 -9.98 -14.08
N LEU A 37 -2.36 -9.77 -15.02
CA LEU A 37 -3.79 -9.61 -14.74
C LEU A 37 -4.38 -10.73 -13.88
N PRO A 38 -4.07 -12.03 -14.07
CA PRO A 38 -4.61 -13.09 -13.22
C PRO A 38 -4.29 -12.90 -11.74
N ILE A 39 -3.14 -12.30 -11.39
CA ILE A 39 -2.79 -12.01 -10.00
C ILE A 39 -3.75 -10.96 -9.44
N TYR A 40 -3.97 -9.85 -10.15
CA TYR A 40 -4.88 -8.79 -9.69
C TYR A 40 -6.34 -9.24 -9.66
N GLU A 41 -6.78 -10.04 -10.63
CA GLU A 41 -8.13 -10.61 -10.63
C GLU A 41 -8.39 -11.56 -9.46
N SER A 42 -7.38 -12.34 -9.04
CA SER A 42 -7.49 -13.24 -7.88
C SER A 42 -7.58 -12.49 -6.55
N LEU A 43 -7.11 -11.25 -6.49
CA LEU A 43 -7.21 -10.41 -5.29
C LEU A 43 -8.60 -9.79 -5.13
N LYS A 44 -9.34 -9.55 -6.21
CA LYS A 44 -10.65 -8.87 -6.17
C LYS A 44 -11.63 -9.57 -5.23
N GLY A 45 -12.25 -8.79 -4.34
CA GLY A 45 -13.16 -9.28 -3.32
C GLY A 45 -12.48 -10.00 -2.15
N ASN A 46 -11.14 -10.15 -2.16
CA ASN A 46 -10.37 -10.83 -1.12
C ASN A 46 -9.30 -9.94 -0.46
N ILE A 47 -9.16 -8.68 -0.88
CA ILE A 47 -8.10 -7.77 -0.39
C ILE A 47 -8.12 -7.69 1.14
N TYR A 48 -9.30 -7.55 1.73
CA TYR A 48 -9.45 -7.49 3.18
C TYR A 48 -8.93 -8.77 3.84
N ASN A 49 -9.41 -9.94 3.44
CA ASN A 49 -9.03 -11.23 4.02
C ASN A 49 -7.52 -11.52 3.82
N TYR A 50 -7.00 -11.27 2.63
CA TYR A 50 -5.59 -11.48 2.33
C TYR A 50 -4.68 -10.55 3.13
N SER A 51 -5.14 -9.36 3.47
CA SER A 51 -4.37 -8.42 4.30
C SER A 51 -4.09 -8.95 5.71
N PHE A 52 -4.98 -9.77 6.28
CA PHE A 52 -4.79 -10.40 7.58
C PHE A 52 -4.00 -11.72 7.52
N HIS A 53 -3.75 -12.24 6.31
CA HIS A 53 -3.05 -13.50 6.16
C HIS A 53 -1.54 -13.31 6.13
N LYS A 54 -0.80 -14.13 6.91
CA LYS A 54 0.66 -14.04 7.09
C LYS A 54 1.46 -13.94 5.78
N PHE A 55 1.05 -14.67 4.75
CA PHE A 55 1.76 -14.76 3.48
C PHE A 55 1.10 -13.92 2.38
N ALA A 56 -0.23 -13.95 2.31
CA ALA A 56 -0.95 -13.21 1.27
C ALA A 56 -0.83 -11.68 1.44
N SER A 57 -0.68 -11.17 2.66
CA SER A 57 -0.45 -9.75 2.89
C SER A 57 0.78 -9.22 2.14
N ASN A 58 1.86 -10.01 2.06
CA ASN A 58 3.06 -9.64 1.29
C ASN A 58 2.73 -9.49 -0.20
N VAL A 59 1.87 -10.36 -0.75
CA VAL A 59 1.46 -10.27 -2.15
C VAL A 59 0.62 -9.01 -2.39
N VAL A 60 -0.32 -8.68 -1.47
CA VAL A 60 -1.11 -7.43 -1.56
C VAL A 60 -0.19 -6.21 -1.51
N GLU A 61 0.80 -6.17 -0.62
CA GLU A 61 1.79 -5.09 -0.55
C GLU A 61 2.60 -4.94 -1.86
N ARG A 62 3.00 -6.06 -2.48
CA ARG A 62 3.72 -6.05 -3.76
C ARG A 62 2.83 -5.58 -4.91
N CYS A 63 1.57 -5.98 -4.95
CA CYS A 63 0.61 -5.46 -5.93
C CYS A 63 0.41 -3.95 -5.81
N LEU A 64 0.36 -3.40 -4.59
CA LEU A 64 0.32 -1.96 -4.35
C LEU A 64 1.62 -1.26 -4.76
N THR A 65 2.77 -1.91 -4.64
CA THR A 65 4.07 -1.32 -4.98
C THR A 65 4.33 -1.31 -6.48
N PHE A 66 4.07 -2.43 -7.17
CA PHE A 66 4.45 -2.64 -8.57
C PHE A 66 3.30 -2.54 -9.56
N GLY A 67 2.06 -2.51 -9.11
CA GLY A 67 0.88 -2.34 -9.95
C GLY A 67 0.85 -1.01 -10.69
N ASN A 68 0.15 -0.97 -11.82
CA ASN A 68 -0.15 0.30 -12.46
C ASN A 68 -1.19 1.10 -11.65
N GLU A 69 -1.38 2.37 -12.00
CA GLU A 69 -2.26 3.28 -11.24
C GLU A 69 -3.71 2.79 -11.14
N SER A 70 -4.24 2.12 -12.19
CA SER A 70 -5.60 1.55 -12.16
C SER A 70 -5.68 0.39 -11.18
N GLN A 71 -4.72 -0.54 -11.21
CA GLN A 71 -4.66 -1.70 -10.34
C GLN A 71 -4.55 -1.30 -8.86
N LYS A 72 -3.67 -0.34 -8.55
CA LYS A 72 -3.55 0.22 -7.20
C LYS A 72 -4.85 0.83 -6.72
N LYS A 73 -5.47 1.64 -7.59
CA LYS A 73 -6.74 2.30 -7.29
C LYS A 73 -7.86 1.31 -7.03
N ASP A 74 -7.94 0.23 -7.78
CA ASP A 74 -8.95 -0.82 -7.59
C ASP A 74 -8.78 -1.50 -6.23
N ILE A 75 -7.54 -1.87 -5.85
CA ILE A 75 -7.23 -2.44 -4.53
C ILE A 75 -7.63 -1.49 -3.39
N ILE A 76 -7.28 -0.22 -3.51
CA ILE A 76 -7.55 0.78 -2.47
C ILE A 76 -9.03 1.09 -2.35
N ASN A 77 -9.73 1.21 -3.49
CA ASN A 77 -11.17 1.48 -3.51
C ASN A 77 -11.96 0.35 -2.88
N GLU A 78 -11.60 -0.93 -3.11
CA GLU A 78 -12.27 -2.08 -2.49
C GLU A 78 -12.32 -1.93 -0.96
N ILE A 79 -11.20 -1.54 -0.35
CA ILE A 79 -11.14 -1.36 1.12
C ILE A 79 -11.90 -0.12 1.58
N ILE A 80 -11.82 1.00 0.84
CA ILE A 80 -12.57 2.22 1.18
C ILE A 80 -14.08 1.96 1.07
N GLU A 81 -14.54 1.24 0.04
CA GLU A 81 -15.94 0.88 -0.14
C GLU A 81 -16.42 -0.12 0.92
N LEU A 82 -15.55 -1.04 1.32
CA LEU A 82 -15.84 -1.97 2.41
C LEU A 82 -16.04 -1.21 3.74
N ASP A 83 -15.18 -0.23 4.07
CA ASP A 83 -15.32 0.57 5.30
C ASP A 83 -16.61 1.42 5.34
N GLN A 84 -17.19 1.76 4.17
CA GLN A 84 -18.50 2.41 4.10
C GLN A 84 -19.65 1.47 4.48
N LYS A 85 -19.49 0.16 4.20
CA LYS A 85 -20.51 -0.87 4.49
C LYS A 85 -20.32 -1.48 5.88
N ASP A 86 -19.07 -1.66 6.28
CA ASP A 86 -18.65 -2.19 7.57
C ASP A 86 -17.68 -1.21 8.24
N PRO A 87 -18.21 -0.19 8.94
CA PRO A 87 -17.41 0.81 9.63
C PRO A 87 -16.53 0.15 10.71
N ASP A 88 -15.25 0.43 10.69
CA ASP A 88 -14.17 -0.13 11.49
C ASP A 88 -13.33 -1.22 10.77
N CYS A 89 -13.63 -1.61 9.50
CA CYS A 89 -12.79 -2.55 8.78
C CYS A 89 -11.36 -2.01 8.60
N ILE A 90 -11.18 -0.74 8.21
CA ILE A 90 -9.87 -0.08 8.13
C ILE A 90 -9.19 -0.03 9.51
N ILE A 91 -9.94 0.22 10.59
CA ILE A 91 -9.41 0.24 11.95
C ILE A 91 -8.97 -1.15 12.41
N SER A 92 -9.68 -2.19 12.01
CA SER A 92 -9.27 -3.58 12.26
C SER A 92 -7.96 -3.90 11.54
N MET A 93 -7.79 -3.46 10.28
CA MET A 93 -6.53 -3.59 9.55
C MET A 93 -5.39 -2.83 10.22
N VAL A 94 -5.62 -1.61 10.71
CA VAL A 94 -4.62 -0.79 11.42
C VAL A 94 -4.12 -1.47 12.69
N LYS A 95 -4.95 -2.25 13.38
CA LYS A 95 -4.62 -2.98 14.61
C LYS A 95 -4.00 -4.35 14.37
N ASP A 96 -4.02 -4.85 13.16
CA ASP A 96 -3.53 -6.19 12.85
C ASP A 96 -2.02 -6.20 12.59
N ARG A 97 -1.37 -7.29 12.97
CA ARG A 97 0.09 -7.47 12.83
C ARG A 97 0.59 -7.54 11.38
N PHE A 98 -0.26 -7.89 10.42
CA PHE A 98 0.06 -7.98 8.99
C PHE A 98 -0.62 -6.84 8.21
N ALA A 99 -1.93 -6.67 8.41
CA ALA A 99 -2.71 -5.71 7.66
C ALA A 99 -2.27 -4.25 7.91
N ASN A 100 -1.61 -3.92 9.04
CA ASN A 100 -1.08 -2.57 9.28
C ASN A 100 -0.06 -2.15 8.21
N TYR A 101 0.75 -3.09 7.68
CA TYR A 101 1.71 -2.81 6.60
C TYR A 101 0.99 -2.58 5.27
N VAL A 102 -0.07 -3.34 5.00
CA VAL A 102 -0.92 -3.13 3.81
C VAL A 102 -1.56 -1.73 3.84
N ILE A 103 -2.10 -1.28 4.99
CA ILE A 103 -2.64 0.08 5.13
C ILE A 103 -1.57 1.15 4.88
N GLN A 104 -0.34 0.97 5.38
CA GLN A 104 0.76 1.89 5.11
C GLN A 104 1.06 1.96 3.60
N LYS A 105 1.09 0.81 2.91
CA LYS A 105 1.28 0.75 1.45
C LYS A 105 0.11 1.37 0.68
N MET A 106 -1.13 1.17 1.13
CA MET A 106 -2.28 1.86 0.54
C MET A 106 -2.16 3.38 0.64
N ILE A 107 -1.78 3.91 1.79
CA ILE A 107 -1.57 5.35 1.99
C ILE A 107 -0.40 5.86 1.12
N GLU A 108 0.71 5.10 1.04
CA GLU A 108 1.91 5.46 0.28
C GLU A 108 1.64 5.55 -1.24
N HIS A 109 0.86 4.61 -1.77
CA HIS A 109 0.63 4.45 -3.21
C HIS A 109 -0.74 4.96 -3.69
N SER A 110 -1.50 5.62 -2.83
CA SER A 110 -2.76 6.26 -3.18
C SER A 110 -2.56 7.56 -3.95
N ASP A 111 -3.52 7.89 -4.83
CA ASP A 111 -3.69 9.27 -5.26
C ASP A 111 -4.05 10.19 -4.06
N ASN A 112 -3.89 11.49 -4.26
CA ASN A 112 -4.13 12.48 -3.18
C ASN A 112 -5.52 12.36 -2.54
N ASN A 113 -6.56 12.05 -3.32
CA ASN A 113 -7.93 11.95 -2.83
C ASN A 113 -8.11 10.73 -1.92
N ASN A 114 -7.67 9.56 -2.36
CA ASN A 114 -7.77 8.33 -1.59
C ASN A 114 -6.83 8.35 -0.37
N GLN A 115 -5.65 8.93 -0.50
CA GLN A 115 -4.74 9.14 0.63
C GLN A 115 -5.40 9.97 1.74
N GLN A 116 -5.99 11.11 1.38
CA GLN A 116 -6.70 11.97 2.33
C GLN A 116 -7.90 11.27 2.98
N LYS A 117 -8.65 10.47 2.21
CA LYS A 117 -9.77 9.67 2.75
C LYS A 117 -9.27 8.65 3.78
N LEU A 118 -8.24 7.85 3.46
CA LEU A 118 -7.67 6.85 4.37
C LEU A 118 -7.16 7.49 5.66
N ILE A 119 -6.36 8.56 5.53
CA ILE A 119 -5.84 9.30 6.68
C ILE A 119 -6.98 9.84 7.54
N LYS A 120 -8.01 10.45 6.94
CA LYS A 120 -9.15 10.99 7.66
C LYS A 120 -9.93 9.92 8.44
N ILE A 121 -10.17 8.75 7.83
CA ILE A 121 -10.85 7.62 8.49
C ILE A 121 -10.06 7.19 9.74
N ILE A 122 -8.75 7.02 9.60
CA ILE A 122 -7.87 6.57 10.69
C ILE A 122 -7.79 7.63 11.80
N MET A 123 -7.56 8.89 11.45
CA MET A 123 -7.39 9.97 12.42
C MET A 123 -8.69 10.28 13.18
N ASN A 124 -9.86 10.16 12.56
CA ASN A 124 -11.15 10.31 13.23
C ASN A 124 -11.36 9.28 14.35
N LYS A 125 -10.69 8.13 14.26
CA LYS A 125 -10.78 7.03 15.24
C LYS A 125 -9.50 6.88 16.07
N GLN A 126 -8.57 7.86 16.03
CA GLN A 126 -7.26 7.82 16.70
C GLN A 126 -7.36 7.45 18.16
N ASN A 127 -8.35 7.94 18.88
CA ASN A 127 -8.54 7.62 20.32
C ASN A 127 -8.77 6.13 20.59
N LYS A 128 -9.33 5.38 19.60
CA LYS A 128 -9.57 3.93 19.71
C LYS A 128 -8.31 3.10 19.48
N ILE A 129 -7.28 3.67 18.85
CA ILE A 129 -6.12 2.92 18.34
C ILE A 129 -4.79 3.37 18.94
N LYS A 130 -4.71 4.55 19.56
CA LYS A 130 -3.44 5.15 20.06
C LYS A 130 -2.64 4.28 21.04
N ASN A 131 -3.30 3.39 21.76
CA ASN A 131 -2.67 2.51 22.74
C ASN A 131 -2.33 1.12 22.19
N ASP A 132 -2.71 0.83 20.95
CA ASP A 132 -2.43 -0.44 20.30
C ASP A 132 -1.00 -0.44 19.72
N GLY A 133 -0.30 -1.58 19.84
CA GLY A 133 1.10 -1.70 19.45
C GLY A 133 1.33 -1.56 17.94
N PHE A 134 0.48 -2.21 17.12
CA PHE A 134 0.61 -2.17 15.67
C PHE A 134 0.11 -0.85 15.09
N SER A 135 -0.94 -0.29 15.65
CA SER A 135 -1.51 0.99 15.24
C SER A 135 -0.50 2.14 15.33
N LYS A 136 0.44 2.10 16.27
CA LYS A 136 1.52 3.09 16.40
C LYS A 136 2.37 3.19 15.13
N HIS A 137 2.59 2.08 14.43
CA HIS A 137 3.35 2.10 13.17
C HIS A 137 2.63 2.93 12.11
N VAL A 138 1.31 2.74 11.97
CA VAL A 138 0.49 3.49 11.01
C VAL A 138 0.40 4.97 11.41
N LEU A 139 0.18 5.28 12.69
CA LEU A 139 0.11 6.66 13.16
C LEU A 139 1.42 7.41 12.94
N ASN A 140 2.56 6.81 13.28
CA ASN A 140 3.88 7.38 13.03
C ASN A 140 4.17 7.57 11.53
N PHE A 141 3.66 6.66 10.69
CA PHE A 141 3.79 6.78 9.24
C PHE A 141 2.99 7.98 8.70
N ILE A 142 1.75 8.17 9.17
CA ILE A 142 0.90 9.32 8.81
C ILE A 142 1.55 10.63 9.26
N GLU A 143 2.11 10.70 10.46
CA GLU A 143 2.81 11.88 10.96
C GLU A 143 4.00 12.27 10.06
N LYS A 144 4.80 11.30 9.62
CA LYS A 144 5.92 11.53 8.70
C LYS A 144 5.47 12.09 7.36
N ILE A 145 4.36 11.59 6.80
CA ILE A 145 3.79 12.13 5.55
C ILE A 145 3.36 13.57 5.75
N ASN A 146 2.64 13.89 6.82
CA ASN A 146 2.16 15.24 7.10
C ASN A 146 3.31 16.24 7.29
N VAL A 147 4.38 15.85 7.95
CA VAL A 147 5.60 16.69 8.11
C VAL A 147 6.23 16.98 6.75
N ASN A 148 6.33 15.99 5.88
CA ASN A 148 6.89 16.15 4.53
C ASN A 148 6.04 17.10 3.66
N ILE A 149 4.71 16.97 3.70
CA ILE A 149 3.79 17.86 2.97
C ILE A 149 3.91 19.30 3.48
N ASN A 150 3.92 19.51 4.79
CA ASN A 150 4.06 20.85 5.38
C ASN A 150 5.45 21.45 5.15
N GLY A 151 6.49 20.64 5.17
CA GLY A 151 7.86 21.06 4.85
C GLY A 151 8.05 21.50 3.39
N LEU A 152 7.37 20.82 2.45
CA LEU A 152 7.34 21.22 1.03
C LEU A 152 6.53 22.49 0.81
N ASN A 153 5.41 22.66 1.49
CA ASN A 153 4.57 23.86 1.41
C ASN A 153 5.28 25.10 1.98
N SER A 154 6.05 24.94 3.06
CA SER A 154 6.84 26.04 3.65
C SER A 154 8.02 26.45 2.74
N LYS A 155 8.65 25.53 2.02
CA LYS A 155 9.68 25.81 1.03
C LYS A 155 9.09 26.50 -0.21
N ASN A 156 7.95 26.05 -0.72
CA ASN A 156 7.29 26.65 -1.88
C ASN A 156 6.78 28.08 -1.62
N ASN A 157 6.38 28.40 -0.39
CA ASN A 157 6.02 29.77 -0.02
C ASN A 157 7.26 30.69 0.11
N LYS A 158 8.45 30.17 0.41
CA LYS A 158 9.70 30.95 0.43
C LYS A 158 10.23 31.27 -0.97
N TYR A 159 9.88 30.45 -1.98
CA TYR A 159 10.33 30.65 -3.37
C TYR A 159 9.36 31.46 -4.23
N LYS A 160 8.14 31.79 -3.75
CA LYS A 160 7.22 32.71 -4.44
C LYS A 160 7.55 34.15 -4.26
N SER A 161 8.57 34.51 -3.46
CA SER A 161 9.07 35.88 -3.30
C SER A 161 10.44 36.16 -3.95
N GLY A 162 10.91 35.30 -4.86
CA GLY A 162 12.18 35.49 -5.57
C GLY A 162 12.21 34.68 -6.87
N ASN A 163 12.37 35.44 -7.98
CA ASN A 163 12.43 34.97 -9.37
C ASN A 163 13.15 33.65 -9.67
N ASN A 164 12.52 32.91 -10.58
CA ASN A 164 13.03 32.12 -11.73
C ASN A 164 14.27 31.22 -11.59
N ASN A 165 14.04 29.98 -12.10
CA ASN A 165 14.96 28.97 -12.60
C ASN A 165 15.57 28.01 -11.57
N PHE A 166 15.16 26.71 -11.67
CA PHE A 166 16.02 25.56 -12.00
C PHE A 166 15.32 24.22 -11.68
N GLU A 167 15.26 23.44 -12.72
CA GLU A 167 15.27 22.00 -12.91
C GLU A 167 15.03 20.99 -11.78
N ASN A 168 14.13 20.05 -12.12
CA ASN A 168 13.94 18.70 -11.59
C ASN A 168 15.24 17.98 -11.21
N ARG A 169 15.31 17.44 -9.99
CA ARG A 169 16.08 16.24 -9.69
C ARG A 169 15.27 15.31 -8.78
N ASN A 170 14.91 14.17 -9.34
CA ASN A 170 14.43 12.96 -8.66
C ASN A 170 15.42 12.53 -7.58
N THR A 171 14.94 12.39 -6.33
CA THR A 171 15.63 11.64 -5.29
C THR A 171 14.63 10.78 -4.53
N PHE A 172 14.25 9.66 -5.13
CA PHE A 172 13.61 8.55 -4.42
C PHE A 172 14.47 7.30 -4.68
N ASN A 173 15.46 7.08 -3.83
CA ASN A 173 16.09 5.78 -3.67
C ASN A 173 16.85 5.75 -2.35
N ARG A 174 16.20 5.22 -1.30
CA ARG A 174 16.94 4.76 -0.10
C ARG A 174 16.02 4.01 0.86
N TYR A 175 15.64 2.79 0.54
CA TYR A 175 15.27 1.75 1.52
C TYR A 175 15.34 0.36 0.86
N GLU A 176 16.46 0.05 0.22
CA GLU A 176 16.84 -1.32 -0.05
C GLU A 176 18.06 -1.62 0.82
N ASN A 177 17.86 -2.37 1.90
CA ASN A 177 18.85 -3.24 2.53
C ASN A 177 18.48 -3.46 4.00
N LYS A 178 17.59 -4.42 4.25
CA LYS A 178 17.48 -5.12 5.55
C LYS A 178 16.50 -6.31 5.46
N LEU A 179 16.78 -7.26 4.60
CA LEU A 179 16.12 -8.56 4.64
C LEU A 179 17.04 -9.69 4.14
N PHE A 180 18.27 -9.74 4.69
CA PHE A 180 19.07 -10.98 4.70
C PHE A 180 20.00 -10.91 5.92
N LYS A 181 19.48 -11.35 7.04
CA LYS A 181 20.19 -11.99 8.14
C LYS A 181 19.22 -12.81 8.96
#